data_3ec52ffd22a835cd1bfab3f0976b716a
#
_entry.id   3ec52ffd22a835cd1bfab3f0976b716a
#
_cell.length_a   1.000
_cell.length_b   1.000
_cell.length_c   1.000
_cell.angle_alpha   90.00
_cell.angle_beta   90.00
_cell.angle_gamma   90.00
#
_symmetry.space_group_name_H-M   'P 1'
#
loop_
_entity.id
_entity.type
_entity.pdbx_description
1 polymer ?
#
loop_
_entity_poly.entity_id
_entity_poly.type
_entity_poly.pdbx_seq_one_letter_code
_entity_poly.pdbx_strand_id
1 'polypeptide(L)'
;MSAATPTEGVPDGLAIEFAKRTRETENGHREWTGRPAKGGGRFRHKGRDYTAFQAAFILRHGRPPVGSVRPSCDVPTCCSPAHVDDQETRQRDRAALAAVLGVQHRAPSCDHDQAVHGRHRADGRRYCNACNNPGAADGCAHGNPRCGAHPARPYPCGWRCDEHQPARTRPYFTAA
;
A
#
# COMPACT_ATOMS: atom_id res chain seq x y z
N MET A 1 -1.62 10.38 30.72
CA MET A 1 -1.71 9.05 30.08
C MET A 1 -3.10 8.93 29.48
N SER A 2 -3.28 9.31 28.22
CA SER A 2 -4.60 9.22 27.53
C SER A 2 -4.77 7.81 27.02
N ALA A 3 -5.77 7.10 27.55
CA ALA A 3 -6.22 5.82 27.02
C ALA A 3 -6.82 6.06 25.62
N ALA A 4 -6.22 5.46 24.60
CA ALA A 4 -6.75 5.48 23.26
C ALA A 4 -8.10 4.73 23.23
N THR A 5 -9.16 5.40 22.88
CA THR A 5 -10.48 4.85 22.63
C THR A 5 -10.39 3.72 21.59
N PRO A 6 -11.04 2.57 21.78
CA PRO A 6 -11.06 1.52 20.77
C PRO A 6 -11.78 2.05 19.53
N THR A 7 -11.06 2.17 18.44
CA THR A 7 -11.53 2.67 17.15
C THR A 7 -12.34 1.56 16.47
N GLU A 8 -13.57 1.85 16.09
CA GLU A 8 -14.39 0.98 15.23
C GLU A 8 -13.57 0.60 13.98
N GLY A 9 -13.34 -0.69 13.77
CA GLY A 9 -12.58 -1.21 12.62
C GLY A 9 -11.29 -1.97 12.96
N VAL A 10 -10.83 -1.94 14.21
CA VAL A 10 -9.69 -2.77 14.65
C VAL A 10 -10.21 -4.16 15.06
N PRO A 11 -9.74 -5.27 14.45
CA PRO A 11 -10.14 -6.61 14.84
C PRO A 11 -9.77 -6.90 16.30
N ASP A 12 -10.74 -7.41 17.08
CA ASP A 12 -10.52 -7.75 18.49
C ASP A 12 -9.31 -8.65 18.68
N GLY A 13 -8.42 -8.28 19.59
CA GLY A 13 -7.23 -9.04 19.92
C GLY A 13 -6.07 -8.87 18.94
N LEU A 14 -6.21 -8.10 17.85
CA LEU A 14 -5.13 -7.84 16.92
C LEU A 14 -3.93 -7.17 17.60
N ALA A 15 -4.18 -6.23 18.50
CA ALA A 15 -3.15 -5.54 19.27
C ALA A 15 -2.32 -6.50 20.14
N ILE A 16 -2.98 -7.46 20.81
CA ILE A 16 -2.33 -8.47 21.64
C ILE A 16 -1.45 -9.38 20.79
N GLU A 17 -1.97 -9.86 19.66
CA GLU A 17 -1.23 -10.75 18.75
C GLU A 17 -0.05 -10.04 18.08
N PHE A 18 -0.19 -8.76 17.77
CA PHE A 18 0.87 -7.92 17.25
C PHE A 18 1.96 -7.69 18.32
N ALA A 19 1.57 -7.35 19.56
CA ALA A 19 2.50 -7.12 20.67
C ALA A 19 3.34 -8.35 21.02
N LYS A 20 2.75 -9.56 21.00
CA LYS A 20 3.47 -10.83 21.23
C LYS A 20 4.61 -11.08 20.23
N ARG A 21 4.55 -10.50 19.03
CA ARG A 21 5.47 -10.74 17.91
C ARG A 21 6.36 -9.56 17.58
N THR A 22 6.27 -8.52 18.36
CA THR A 22 7.07 -7.31 18.17
C THR A 22 7.71 -6.88 19.46
N ARG A 23 8.87 -6.22 19.36
CA ARG A 23 9.60 -5.66 20.48
C ARG A 23 9.87 -4.17 20.23
N GLU A 24 9.64 -3.36 21.24
CA GLU A 24 10.04 -1.97 21.22
C GLU A 24 11.56 -1.84 21.44
N THR A 25 12.20 -0.97 20.67
CA THR A 25 13.62 -0.66 20.80
C THR A 25 13.81 0.62 21.60
N GLU A 26 15.02 0.83 22.12
CA GLU A 26 15.38 2.02 22.93
C GLU A 26 15.10 3.36 22.23
N ASN A 27 15.11 3.36 20.90
CA ASN A 27 14.86 4.56 20.08
C ASN A 27 13.39 4.76 19.71
N GLY A 28 12.43 4.09 20.37
CA GLY A 28 11.00 4.22 20.10
C GLY A 28 10.53 3.57 18.79
N HIS A 29 11.41 2.84 18.10
CA HIS A 29 11.02 1.99 16.99
C HIS A 29 10.47 0.65 17.51
N ARG A 30 9.84 -0.12 16.62
CA ARG A 30 9.36 -1.45 16.93
C ARG A 30 9.81 -2.43 15.87
N GLU A 31 10.34 -3.57 16.30
CA GLU A 31 10.88 -4.59 15.44
C GLU A 31 10.05 -5.88 15.51
N TRP A 32 9.99 -6.58 14.40
CA TRP A 32 9.42 -7.91 14.33
C TRP A 32 10.38 -8.94 14.94
N THR A 33 9.89 -9.76 15.89
CA THR A 33 10.72 -10.77 16.58
C THR A 33 10.67 -12.15 15.92
N GLY A 34 9.73 -12.36 14.99
CA GLY A 34 9.60 -13.61 14.26
C GLY A 34 10.48 -13.69 13.01
N ARG A 35 10.26 -14.73 12.19
CA ARG A 35 11.01 -14.89 10.94
C ARG A 35 10.82 -13.68 10.04
N PRO A 36 11.92 -13.08 9.53
CA PRO A 36 11.82 -11.93 8.63
C PRO A 36 11.07 -12.29 7.34
N ALA A 37 10.22 -11.39 6.90
CA ALA A 37 9.52 -11.51 5.63
C ALA A 37 9.34 -10.11 5.02
N LYS A 38 9.06 -10.05 3.72
CA LYS A 38 8.72 -8.80 3.06
C LYS A 38 7.49 -8.18 3.74
N GLY A 39 7.60 -6.93 4.16
CA GLY A 39 6.56 -6.24 4.94
C GLY A 39 6.71 -6.38 6.45
N GLY A 40 7.93 -6.64 6.96
CA GLY A 40 8.27 -6.66 8.39
C GLY A 40 7.93 -7.96 9.11
N GLY A 41 7.40 -8.97 8.42
CA GLY A 41 6.93 -10.23 8.99
C GLY A 41 5.45 -10.49 8.70
N ARG A 42 5.01 -11.73 8.92
CA ARG A 42 3.62 -12.14 8.69
C ARG A 42 3.08 -12.96 9.85
N PHE A 43 1.80 -12.82 10.13
CA PHE A 43 1.08 -13.65 11.09
C PHE A 43 -0.40 -13.78 10.71
N ARG A 44 -1.02 -14.82 11.22
CA ARG A 44 -2.46 -15.07 11.03
C ARG A 44 -3.23 -14.73 12.29
N HIS A 45 -4.34 -14.00 12.12
CA HIS A 45 -5.24 -13.66 13.20
C HIS A 45 -6.70 -13.79 12.73
N LYS A 46 -7.54 -14.53 13.45
CA LYS A 46 -8.97 -14.80 13.11
C LYS A 46 -9.16 -15.19 11.63
N GLY A 47 -8.32 -16.11 11.12
CA GLY A 47 -8.43 -16.63 9.76
C GLY A 47 -7.84 -15.73 8.66
N ARG A 48 -7.42 -14.49 8.97
CA ARG A 48 -6.86 -13.52 8.02
C ARG A 48 -5.35 -13.37 8.23
N ASP A 49 -4.62 -13.26 7.12
CA ASP A 49 -3.18 -13.01 7.13
C ASP A 49 -2.88 -11.51 7.13
N TYR A 50 -1.95 -11.10 8.00
CA TYR A 50 -1.48 -9.72 8.12
C TYR A 50 0.03 -9.67 7.98
N THR A 51 0.53 -8.63 7.31
CA THR A 51 1.93 -8.23 7.52
C THR A 51 2.03 -7.39 8.80
N ALA A 52 3.22 -7.35 9.42
CA ALA A 52 3.44 -6.52 10.60
C ALA A 52 3.11 -5.04 10.31
N PHE A 53 3.44 -4.54 9.11
CA PHE A 53 3.13 -3.17 8.72
C PHE A 53 1.64 -2.92 8.57
N GLN A 54 0.88 -3.86 7.99
CA GLN A 54 -0.58 -3.73 7.89
C GLN A 54 -1.25 -3.72 9.26
N ALA A 55 -0.84 -4.61 10.16
CA ALA A 55 -1.37 -4.66 11.52
C ALA A 55 -1.06 -3.35 12.27
N ALA A 56 0.18 -2.86 12.21
CA ALA A 56 0.58 -1.59 12.80
C ALA A 56 -0.26 -0.41 12.29
N PHE A 57 -0.49 -0.35 10.98
CA PHE A 57 -1.32 0.68 10.37
C PHE A 57 -2.78 0.62 10.85
N ILE A 58 -3.38 -0.58 10.88
CA ILE A 58 -4.76 -0.77 11.36
C ILE A 58 -4.88 -0.36 12.82
N LEU A 59 -3.90 -0.73 13.66
CA LEU A 59 -3.88 -0.35 15.07
C LEU A 59 -3.83 1.15 15.30
N ARG A 60 -3.15 1.90 14.42
CA ARG A 60 -3.09 3.36 14.51
C ARG A 60 -4.32 4.05 13.96
N HIS A 61 -4.78 3.62 12.79
CA HIS A 61 -5.79 4.35 12.02
C HIS A 61 -7.20 3.79 12.13
N GLY A 62 -7.39 2.60 12.70
CA GLY A 62 -8.69 1.93 12.83
C GLY A 62 -9.34 1.54 11.51
N ARG A 63 -8.61 1.61 10.40
CA ARG A 63 -9.09 1.28 9.06
C ARG A 63 -8.10 0.38 8.31
N PRO A 64 -8.54 -0.37 7.30
CA PRO A 64 -7.63 -1.09 6.41
C PRO A 64 -6.78 -0.10 5.59
N PRO A 65 -5.52 -0.45 5.27
CA PRO A 65 -4.66 0.39 4.46
C PRO A 65 -5.07 0.39 2.99
N VAL A 66 -4.87 1.53 2.32
CA VAL A 66 -5.02 1.67 0.87
C VAL A 66 -3.65 1.48 0.20
N GLY A 67 -3.51 0.40 -0.56
CA GLY A 67 -2.25 0.05 -1.22
C GLY A 67 -1.17 -0.46 -0.25
N SER A 68 0.10 -0.22 -0.58
CA SER A 68 1.23 -0.74 0.20
C SER A 68 1.50 0.07 1.47
N VAL A 69 1.69 -0.62 2.59
CA VAL A 69 2.15 -0.03 3.86
C VAL A 69 3.67 -0.12 3.94
N ARG A 70 4.32 0.95 4.37
CA ARG A 70 5.78 1.03 4.55
C ARG A 70 6.13 1.91 5.76
N PRO A 71 7.29 1.71 6.37
CA PRO A 71 7.82 2.66 7.34
C PRO A 71 7.99 4.05 6.73
N SER A 72 7.71 5.07 7.50
CA SER A 72 7.95 6.49 7.20
C SER A 72 9.18 7.06 7.91
N CYS A 73 9.82 6.24 8.77
CA CYS A 73 11.08 6.56 9.42
C CYS A 73 12.29 5.94 8.68
N ASP A 74 13.51 6.27 9.13
CA ASP A 74 14.77 5.81 8.54
C ASP A 74 15.08 4.33 8.80
N VAL A 75 14.26 3.63 9.59
CA VAL A 75 14.42 2.20 9.88
C VAL A 75 13.49 1.37 8.98
N PRO A 76 14.01 0.71 7.94
CA PRO A 76 13.18 0.02 6.93
C PRO A 76 12.35 -1.15 7.46
N THR A 77 12.77 -1.71 8.60
CA THR A 77 12.11 -2.85 9.26
C THR A 77 11.17 -2.41 10.39
N CYS A 78 11.07 -1.11 10.66
CA CYS A 78 10.26 -0.58 11.75
C CYS A 78 8.77 -0.86 11.50
N CYS A 79 8.15 -1.58 12.43
CA CYS A 79 6.70 -1.84 12.45
C CYS A 79 5.98 -1.10 13.59
N SER A 80 6.54 0.02 14.08
CA SER A 80 5.85 0.87 15.04
C SER A 80 4.58 1.45 14.43
N PRO A 81 3.42 1.38 15.10
CA PRO A 81 2.19 2.01 14.60
C PRO A 81 2.36 3.51 14.30
N ALA A 82 3.20 4.22 15.04
CA ALA A 82 3.48 5.63 14.82
C ALA A 82 4.31 5.92 13.56
N HIS A 83 5.02 4.92 13.04
CA HIS A 83 6.02 5.07 11.98
C HIS A 83 5.67 4.36 10.68
N VAL A 84 4.42 3.92 10.49
CA VAL A 84 3.99 3.26 9.25
C VAL A 84 2.85 4.02 8.60
N ASP A 85 2.95 4.19 7.29
CA ASP A 85 1.94 4.86 6.49
C ASP A 85 1.55 4.02 5.27
N ASP A 86 0.27 4.11 4.88
CA ASP A 86 -0.21 3.50 3.63
C ASP A 86 0.13 4.38 2.41
N GLN A 87 -0.17 3.89 1.24
CA GLN A 87 0.15 4.61 0.00
C GLN A 87 -0.62 5.94 -0.10
N GLU A 88 -1.88 5.96 0.34
CA GLU A 88 -2.72 7.17 0.30
C GLU A 88 -2.16 8.26 1.20
N THR A 89 -1.86 7.93 2.46
CA THR A 89 -1.26 8.86 3.43
C THR A 89 0.04 9.45 2.89
N ARG A 90 0.95 8.60 2.42
CA ARG A 90 2.22 9.07 1.84
C ARG A 90 2.04 9.97 0.62
N GLN A 91 1.05 9.72 -0.23
CA GLN A 91 0.79 10.59 -1.39
C GLN A 91 0.24 11.95 -0.95
N ARG A 92 -0.67 11.97 0.00
CA ARG A 92 -1.21 13.21 0.58
C ARG A 92 -0.11 14.04 1.22
N ASP A 93 0.75 13.42 2.04
CA ASP A 93 1.80 14.13 2.76
C ASP A 93 2.88 14.69 1.82
N ARG A 94 3.21 13.94 0.76
CA ARG A 94 4.11 14.44 -0.31
C ARG A 94 3.50 15.61 -1.08
N ALA A 95 2.21 15.58 -1.35
CA ALA A 95 1.52 16.68 -2.00
C ALA A 95 1.49 17.93 -1.11
N ALA A 96 1.23 17.75 0.20
CA ALA A 96 1.27 18.83 1.18
C ALA A 96 2.67 19.44 1.31
N LEU A 97 3.71 18.61 1.40
CA LEU A 97 5.09 19.06 1.44
C LEU A 97 5.47 19.86 0.18
N ALA A 98 5.10 19.38 -0.99
CA ALA A 98 5.34 20.07 -2.25
C ALA A 98 4.67 21.46 -2.27
N ALA A 99 3.46 21.57 -1.74
CA ALA A 99 2.75 22.86 -1.62
C ALA A 99 3.47 23.82 -0.67
N VAL A 100 3.92 23.33 0.49
CA VAL A 100 4.65 24.15 1.50
C VAL A 100 5.98 24.65 0.96
N LEU A 101 6.72 23.80 0.23
CA LEU A 101 8.02 24.15 -0.35
C LEU A 101 7.90 25.04 -1.60
N GLY A 102 6.69 25.38 -2.02
CA GLY A 102 6.46 26.19 -3.22
C GLY A 102 6.99 25.53 -4.51
N VAL A 103 7.18 24.21 -4.47
CA VAL A 103 7.70 23.47 -5.62
C VAL A 103 6.59 23.43 -6.68
N GLN A 104 6.60 24.42 -7.57
CA GLN A 104 5.73 24.43 -8.75
C GLN A 104 6.21 23.35 -9.73
N HIS A 105 5.76 22.14 -9.48
CA HIS A 105 6.03 21.07 -10.43
C HIS A 105 5.08 21.21 -11.61
N ARG A 106 5.66 21.42 -12.78
CA ARG A 106 4.94 21.37 -14.04
C ARG A 106 4.12 20.07 -14.07
N ALA A 107 2.81 20.22 -14.25
CA ALA A 107 1.95 19.07 -14.46
C ALA A 107 2.52 18.23 -15.63
N PRO A 108 2.45 16.90 -15.57
CA PRO A 108 2.83 16.07 -16.70
C PRO A 108 2.13 16.56 -17.98
N SER A 109 2.88 16.76 -19.04
CA SER A 109 2.33 17.14 -20.35
C SER A 109 1.77 15.90 -21.05
N CYS A 110 0.61 15.44 -20.61
CA CYS A 110 -0.09 14.30 -21.20
C CYS A 110 -1.60 14.47 -21.03
N ASP A 111 -2.36 13.80 -21.88
CA ASP A 111 -3.83 13.87 -21.93
C ASP A 111 -4.53 12.95 -20.91
N HIS A 112 -3.76 12.26 -20.07
CA HIS A 112 -4.33 11.40 -19.03
C HIS A 112 -4.96 12.22 -17.90
N ASP A 113 -6.13 11.78 -17.41
CA ASP A 113 -6.77 12.39 -16.24
C ASP A 113 -5.82 12.36 -15.02
N GLN A 114 -5.39 13.53 -14.60
CA GLN A 114 -4.45 13.68 -13.48
C GLN A 114 -5.13 13.45 -12.11
N ALA A 115 -6.45 13.51 -12.01
CA ALA A 115 -7.16 13.12 -10.80
C ALA A 115 -7.05 11.60 -10.57
N VAL A 116 -7.06 10.83 -11.64
CA VAL A 116 -6.96 9.36 -11.60
C VAL A 116 -5.49 8.89 -11.61
N HIS A 117 -4.67 9.45 -12.50
CA HIS A 117 -3.32 8.97 -12.79
C HIS A 117 -2.19 9.82 -12.19
N GLY A 118 -2.50 11.01 -11.67
CA GLY A 118 -1.51 11.89 -11.04
C GLY A 118 -0.96 11.29 -9.75
N ARG A 119 0.36 11.33 -9.59
CA ARG A 119 1.08 10.85 -8.40
C ARG A 119 2.23 11.79 -8.08
N HIS A 120 2.75 11.71 -6.85
CA HIS A 120 3.91 12.45 -6.41
C HIS A 120 5.05 11.48 -6.06
N ARG A 121 6.27 11.83 -6.44
CA ARG A 121 7.51 11.16 -6.02
C ARG A 121 7.87 11.60 -4.60
N ALA A 122 8.90 10.98 -4.02
CA ALA A 122 9.39 11.34 -2.68
C ALA A 122 9.91 12.80 -2.60
N ASP A 123 10.44 13.32 -3.71
CA ASP A 123 10.88 14.70 -3.86
C ASP A 123 9.74 15.71 -4.16
N GLY A 124 8.49 15.27 -4.09
CA GLY A 124 7.31 16.08 -4.37
C GLY A 124 6.97 16.23 -5.87
N ARG A 125 7.83 15.83 -6.80
CA ARG A 125 7.57 15.98 -8.24
C ARG A 125 6.35 15.18 -8.66
N ARG A 126 5.47 15.84 -9.42
CA ARG A 126 4.31 15.19 -10.03
C ARG A 126 4.73 14.32 -11.20
N TYR A 127 4.06 13.21 -11.36
CA TYR A 127 4.20 12.36 -12.55
C TYR A 127 2.86 11.68 -12.87
N CYS A 128 2.69 11.32 -14.13
CA CYS A 128 1.55 10.53 -14.55
C CYS A 128 1.87 9.03 -14.46
N ASN A 129 1.11 8.30 -13.67
CA ASN A 129 1.30 6.85 -13.51
C ASN A 129 0.97 6.10 -14.82
N ALA A 130 0.01 6.57 -15.61
CA ALA A 130 -0.31 5.97 -16.91
C ALA A 130 0.87 6.13 -17.90
N CYS A 131 1.52 7.28 -17.95
CA CYS A 131 2.71 7.47 -18.78
C CYS A 131 3.91 6.61 -18.32
N ASN A 132 4.10 6.45 -17.00
CA ASN A 132 5.17 5.60 -16.48
C ASN A 132 4.89 4.09 -16.64
N ASN A 133 3.63 3.73 -16.84
CA ASN A 133 3.16 2.37 -17.05
C ASN A 133 2.21 2.33 -18.24
N PRO A 134 2.71 2.55 -19.47
CA PRO A 134 1.86 2.75 -20.64
C PRO A 134 0.89 1.57 -20.89
N GLY A 135 1.31 0.34 -20.59
CA GLY A 135 0.43 -0.82 -20.69
C GLY A 135 -0.78 -0.81 -19.72
N ALA A 136 -0.73 -0.03 -18.63
CA ALA A 136 -1.88 0.13 -17.73
C ALA A 136 -2.98 0.98 -18.36
N ALA A 137 -2.61 1.97 -19.17
CA ALA A 137 -3.56 2.82 -19.88
C ALA A 137 -4.27 2.06 -21.01
N ASP A 138 -3.58 1.11 -21.64
CA ASP A 138 -4.10 0.31 -22.75
C ASP A 138 -5.03 -0.84 -22.30
N GLY A 139 -5.13 -1.07 -20.99
CA GLY A 139 -5.92 -2.15 -20.43
C GLY A 139 -5.34 -3.54 -20.65
N CYS A 140 -6.21 -4.55 -20.67
CA CYS A 140 -5.82 -5.94 -20.83
C CYS A 140 -5.31 -6.24 -22.25
N ALA A 141 -4.06 -6.71 -22.34
CA ALA A 141 -3.41 -7.03 -23.60
C ALA A 141 -3.69 -8.46 -24.11
N HIS A 142 -4.70 -9.14 -23.57
CA HIS A 142 -5.06 -10.50 -23.99
C HIS A 142 -5.87 -10.50 -25.30
N GLY A 143 -5.56 -11.43 -26.18
CA GLY A 143 -6.34 -11.69 -27.41
C GLY A 143 -5.96 -10.81 -28.61
N ASN A 144 -6.59 -11.12 -29.75
CA ASN A 144 -6.53 -10.34 -30.97
C ASN A 144 -7.95 -10.37 -31.61
N PRO A 145 -8.73 -9.31 -31.54
CA PRO A 145 -8.40 -7.98 -30.96
C PRO A 145 -8.11 -8.04 -29.45
N ARG A 146 -7.38 -7.04 -28.94
CA ARG A 146 -7.08 -6.96 -27.50
C ARG A 146 -8.35 -6.78 -26.68
N CYS A 147 -8.40 -7.43 -25.53
CA CYS A 147 -9.52 -7.33 -24.59
C CYS A 147 -9.78 -5.89 -24.11
N GLY A 148 -8.71 -5.11 -23.82
CA GLY A 148 -8.79 -3.72 -23.39
C GLY A 148 -9.44 -3.47 -22.02
N ALA A 149 -9.95 -4.50 -21.33
CA ALA A 149 -10.67 -4.33 -20.07
C ALA A 149 -9.81 -3.77 -18.94
N HIS A 150 -10.43 -2.92 -18.10
CA HIS A 150 -9.85 -2.34 -16.90
C HIS A 150 -10.61 -2.80 -15.65
N PRO A 151 -9.94 -2.86 -14.48
CA PRO A 151 -8.51 -2.61 -14.26
C PRO A 151 -7.63 -3.74 -14.83
N ALA A 152 -6.44 -3.39 -15.33
CA ALA A 152 -5.42 -4.35 -15.74
C ALA A 152 -4.19 -4.28 -14.85
N ARG A 153 -3.52 -5.42 -14.64
CA ARG A 153 -2.32 -5.56 -13.82
C ARG A 153 -1.16 -6.09 -14.64
N PRO A 154 0.08 -5.70 -14.32
CA PRO A 154 1.26 -6.19 -15.04
C PRO A 154 1.61 -7.63 -14.63
N TYR A 155 1.85 -8.47 -15.63
CA TYR A 155 2.37 -9.82 -15.51
C TYR A 155 3.54 -10.01 -16.49
N PRO A 156 4.38 -11.03 -16.33
CA PRO A 156 5.46 -11.30 -17.29
C PRO A 156 4.95 -11.48 -18.74
N CYS A 157 3.69 -11.92 -18.90
CA CYS A 157 3.04 -12.07 -20.20
C CYS A 157 2.28 -10.81 -20.66
N GLY A 158 2.51 -9.65 -20.05
CA GLY A 158 1.85 -8.37 -20.34
C GLY A 158 0.69 -8.03 -19.39
N TRP A 159 0.01 -6.94 -19.69
CA TRP A 159 -1.12 -6.47 -18.88
C TRP A 159 -2.34 -7.37 -19.00
N ARG A 160 -2.97 -7.75 -17.88
CA ARG A 160 -4.12 -8.64 -17.81
C ARG A 160 -5.19 -8.12 -16.85
N CYS A 161 -6.45 -8.21 -17.24
CA CYS A 161 -7.60 -8.01 -16.34
C CYS A 161 -7.84 -9.25 -15.46
N ASP A 162 -8.78 -9.15 -14.54
CA ASP A 162 -9.06 -10.26 -13.62
C ASP A 162 -9.53 -11.54 -14.31
N GLU A 163 -10.19 -11.44 -15.47
CA GLU A 163 -10.61 -12.61 -16.28
C GLU A 163 -9.43 -13.29 -17.00
N HIS A 164 -8.43 -12.50 -17.43
CA HIS A 164 -7.29 -12.98 -18.23
C HIS A 164 -5.99 -13.08 -17.44
N GLN A 165 -6.04 -12.97 -16.12
CA GLN A 165 -4.87 -13.19 -15.28
C GLN A 165 -4.36 -14.62 -15.36
N PRO A 166 -3.04 -14.87 -15.23
CA PRO A 166 -2.47 -16.21 -15.20
C PRO A 166 -3.08 -17.08 -14.09
N ALA A 167 -3.30 -18.35 -14.36
CA ALA A 167 -3.97 -19.28 -13.44
C ALA A 167 -3.35 -19.33 -12.02
N ARG A 168 -2.02 -19.11 -11.92
CA ARG A 168 -1.31 -19.06 -10.61
C ARG A 168 -1.70 -17.90 -9.72
N THR A 169 -2.31 -16.86 -10.28
CA THR A 169 -2.68 -15.64 -9.55
C THR A 169 -4.18 -15.48 -9.42
N ARG A 170 -4.97 -16.35 -10.04
CA ARG A 170 -6.43 -16.38 -9.84
C ARG A 170 -6.71 -16.75 -8.39
N PRO A 171 -7.59 -16.02 -7.68
CA PRO A 171 -8.03 -16.44 -6.38
C PRO A 171 -8.68 -17.82 -6.49
N TYR A 172 -8.31 -18.73 -5.60
CA TYR A 172 -8.87 -20.10 -5.55
C TYR A 172 -10.36 -20.15 -5.20
N PHE A 173 -10.93 -19.02 -4.83
CA PHE A 173 -12.34 -18.88 -4.47
C PHE A 173 -12.96 -17.73 -5.25
N THR A 174 -13.66 -18.03 -6.30
CA THR A 174 -14.79 -17.22 -6.72
C THR A 174 -15.88 -17.47 -5.69
N ALA A 175 -16.25 -16.45 -4.93
CA ALA A 175 -17.49 -16.52 -4.14
C ALA A 175 -18.62 -16.79 -5.11
N ALA A 176 -19.31 -17.92 -4.90
CA ALA A 176 -20.57 -18.23 -5.58
C ALA A 176 -21.67 -17.33 -5.02
#